data_8dcb8fa1dbcf8556f6382c1f6b899698
#
_entry.id   8dcb8fa1dbcf8556f6382c1f6b899698
#
_cell.length_a   1.000
_cell.length_b   1.000
_cell.length_c   1.000
_cell.angle_alpha   90.00
_cell.angle_beta   90.00
_cell.angle_gamma   90.00
#
_symmetry.space_group_name_H-M   'P 1'
#
loop_
_entity.id
_entity.type
_entity.pdbx_description
1 polymer ?
#
loop_
_entity_poly.entity_id
_entity_poly.type
_entity_poly.pdbx_seq_one_letter_code
_entity_poly.pdbx_strand_id
1 'polypeptide(L)'
;MAKVVIDANVMISAAFGGKPLEAVVRALEAHEVYLSQSIERELQGVISGLSKKLTKEQILFVQEKIQQLLSLSKRISVSTRVVLSRDAKDDHYLSLCKEVKADFLITGDKDLLSISQGDLKENGISCRMVTPVEFLENIC
;
A
#
# COMPACT_ATOMS: atom_id res chain seq x y z
N MET A 1 16.33 -7.84 -3.80
CA MET A 1 14.98 -7.86 -3.20
C MET A 1 14.68 -6.51 -2.57
N ALA A 2 13.61 -5.87 -2.98
CA ALA A 2 13.23 -4.57 -2.46
C ALA A 2 12.24 -4.69 -1.29
N LYS A 3 12.16 -3.63 -0.48
CA LYS A 3 11.14 -3.50 0.56
C LYS A 3 10.02 -2.62 0.02
N VAL A 4 8.80 -3.12 0.07
CA VAL A 4 7.65 -2.51 -0.60
C VAL A 4 6.52 -2.28 0.39
N VAL A 5 5.88 -1.13 0.30
CA VAL A 5 4.63 -0.81 1.00
C VAL A 5 3.55 -0.63 -0.06
N ILE A 6 2.35 -1.12 0.21
CA ILE A 6 1.23 -1.06 -0.73
C ILE A 6 0.07 -0.30 -0.10
N ASP A 7 -0.42 0.70 -0.83
CA ASP A 7 -1.58 1.49 -0.44
C ASP A 7 -2.82 0.58 -0.32
N ALA A 8 -3.63 0.80 0.70
CA ALA A 8 -4.86 0.03 0.93
C ALA A 8 -5.77 0.01 -0.29
N ASN A 9 -5.90 1.13 -1.01
CA ASN A 9 -6.76 1.19 -2.20
C ASN A 9 -6.21 0.33 -3.34
N VAL A 10 -4.89 0.18 -3.46
CA VAL A 10 -4.28 -0.73 -4.43
C VAL A 10 -4.59 -2.18 -4.04
N MET A 11 -4.51 -2.52 -2.76
CA MET A 11 -4.88 -3.86 -2.27
C MET A 11 -6.34 -4.19 -2.57
N ILE A 12 -7.25 -3.24 -2.34
CA ILE A 12 -8.67 -3.41 -2.66
C ILE A 12 -8.87 -3.63 -4.16
N SER A 13 -8.23 -2.80 -4.99
CA SER A 13 -8.30 -2.96 -6.45
C SER A 13 -7.75 -4.31 -6.89
N ALA A 14 -6.71 -4.80 -6.24
CA ALA A 14 -6.11 -6.11 -6.52
C ALA A 14 -7.12 -7.25 -6.32
N ALA A 15 -8.05 -7.12 -5.36
CA ALA A 15 -9.07 -8.13 -5.13
C ALA A 15 -9.99 -8.32 -6.36
N PHE A 16 -10.06 -7.32 -7.23
CA PHE A 16 -10.86 -7.37 -8.46
C PHE A 16 -10.03 -7.71 -9.71
N GLY A 17 -8.74 -7.98 -9.55
CA GLY A 17 -7.87 -8.41 -10.65
C GLY A 17 -7.15 -7.26 -11.35
N GLY A 18 -6.69 -7.51 -12.58
CA GLY A 18 -6.02 -6.52 -13.42
C GLY A 18 -4.60 -6.17 -12.98
N LYS A 19 -4.12 -5.02 -13.43
CA LYS A 19 -2.77 -4.55 -13.12
C LYS A 19 -2.49 -4.40 -11.62
N PRO A 20 -3.42 -3.92 -10.79
CA PRO A 20 -3.18 -3.90 -9.35
C PRO A 20 -2.87 -5.28 -8.77
N LEU A 21 -3.59 -6.32 -9.18
CA LEU A 21 -3.33 -7.68 -8.72
C LEU A 21 -1.96 -8.17 -9.20
N GLU A 22 -1.63 -7.93 -10.47
CA GLU A 22 -0.31 -8.31 -11.01
C GLU A 22 0.81 -7.66 -10.20
N ALA A 23 0.69 -6.37 -9.89
CA ALA A 23 1.70 -5.64 -9.13
C ALA A 23 1.84 -6.18 -7.71
N VAL A 24 0.71 -6.43 -7.03
CA VAL A 24 0.72 -6.96 -5.66
C VAL A 24 1.33 -8.36 -5.63
N VAL A 25 0.94 -9.24 -6.53
CA VAL A 25 1.50 -10.59 -6.61
C VAL A 25 3.00 -10.54 -6.88
N ARG A 26 3.43 -9.70 -7.80
CA ARG A 26 4.85 -9.54 -8.11
C ARG A 26 5.64 -9.07 -6.88
N ALA A 27 5.09 -8.11 -6.15
CA ALA A 27 5.72 -7.61 -4.94
C ALA A 27 5.84 -8.70 -3.88
N LEU A 28 4.78 -9.48 -3.68
CA LEU A 28 4.77 -10.56 -2.68
C LEU A 28 5.71 -11.71 -3.06
N GLU A 29 5.80 -12.04 -4.35
CA GLU A 29 6.65 -13.15 -4.82
C GLU A 29 8.13 -12.80 -4.85
N ALA A 30 8.47 -11.58 -5.29
CA ALA A 30 9.86 -11.21 -5.58
C ALA A 30 10.48 -10.26 -4.55
N HIS A 31 9.68 -9.67 -3.69
CA HIS A 31 10.12 -8.64 -2.74
C HIS A 31 9.52 -8.88 -1.35
N GLU A 32 9.87 -8.02 -0.40
CA GLU A 32 9.29 -8.04 0.94
C GLU A 32 8.22 -6.96 1.03
N VAL A 33 6.99 -7.34 1.37
CA VAL A 33 5.88 -6.41 1.54
C VAL A 33 5.62 -6.20 3.02
N TYR A 34 5.57 -4.94 3.44
CA TYR A 34 5.36 -4.55 4.82
C TYR A 34 3.99 -3.93 5.04
N LEU A 35 3.44 -4.17 6.21
CA LEU A 35 2.08 -3.83 6.57
C LEU A 35 2.07 -3.24 7.97
N SER A 36 1.25 -2.22 8.19
CA SER A 36 1.04 -1.61 9.50
C SER A 36 -0.39 -1.80 9.96
N GLN A 37 -0.64 -1.58 11.24
CA GLN A 37 -1.99 -1.60 11.78
C GLN A 37 -2.87 -0.51 11.16
N SER A 38 -2.28 0.65 10.84
CA SER A 38 -3.02 1.73 10.18
C SER A 38 -3.53 1.31 8.81
N ILE A 39 -2.72 0.58 8.03
CA ILE A 39 -3.14 0.05 6.73
C ILE A 39 -4.28 -0.96 6.91
N GLU A 40 -4.17 -1.85 7.88
CA GLU A 40 -5.22 -2.84 8.16
C GLU A 40 -6.54 -2.16 8.54
N ARG A 41 -6.49 -1.12 9.36
CA ARG A 41 -7.68 -0.35 9.73
C ARG A 41 -8.31 0.34 8.53
N GLU A 42 -7.47 0.91 7.66
CA GLU A 42 -7.96 1.55 6.44
C GLU A 42 -8.63 0.54 5.51
N LEU A 43 -8.03 -0.65 5.36
CA LEU A 43 -8.63 -1.75 4.58
C LEU A 43 -10.01 -2.13 5.12
N GLN A 44 -10.14 -2.29 6.43
CA GLN A 44 -11.41 -2.63 7.06
C GLN A 44 -12.45 -1.54 6.82
N GLY A 45 -12.04 -0.26 6.90
CA GLY A 45 -12.93 0.87 6.65
C GLY A 45 -13.42 0.90 5.20
N VAL A 46 -12.55 0.64 4.23
CA VAL A 46 -12.92 0.61 2.81
C VAL A 46 -13.86 -0.57 2.54
N ILE A 47 -13.58 -1.75 3.06
CA ILE A 47 -14.44 -2.93 2.90
C ILE A 47 -15.82 -2.67 3.50
N SER A 48 -15.88 -2.05 4.68
CA SER A 48 -17.12 -1.69 5.33
C SER A 48 -17.94 -0.72 4.46
N GLY A 49 -17.29 0.25 3.82
CA GLY A 49 -17.93 1.17 2.88
C GLY A 49 -18.49 0.45 1.64
N LEU A 50 -17.74 -0.53 1.13
CA LEU A 50 -18.15 -1.32 -0.04
C LEU A 50 -19.37 -2.20 0.26
N SER A 51 -19.60 -2.57 1.51
CA SER A 51 -20.75 -3.40 1.90
C SER A 51 -22.09 -2.79 1.54
N LYS A 52 -22.12 -1.48 1.31
CA LYS A 52 -23.33 -0.75 0.88
C LYS A 52 -23.59 -0.89 -0.63
N LYS A 53 -22.58 -1.28 -1.40
CA LYS A 53 -22.63 -1.34 -2.88
C LYS A 53 -22.54 -2.75 -3.43
N LEU A 54 -21.98 -3.69 -2.66
CA LEU A 54 -21.74 -5.05 -3.10
C LEU A 54 -22.64 -6.03 -2.34
N THR A 55 -22.89 -7.19 -2.96
CA THR A 55 -23.61 -8.28 -2.30
C THR A 55 -22.74 -8.90 -1.20
N LYS A 56 -23.38 -9.67 -0.31
CA LYS A 56 -22.65 -10.40 0.74
C LYS A 56 -21.60 -11.33 0.16
N GLU A 57 -21.92 -12.00 -0.94
CA GLU A 57 -21.01 -12.92 -1.60
C GLU A 57 -19.79 -12.18 -2.15
N GLN A 58 -20.01 -11.01 -2.76
CA GLN A 58 -18.93 -10.18 -3.26
C GLN A 58 -18.02 -9.68 -2.13
N ILE A 59 -18.61 -9.26 -1.02
CA ILE A 59 -17.85 -8.80 0.14
C ILE A 59 -16.99 -9.94 0.71
N LEU A 60 -17.57 -11.13 0.85
CA LEU A 60 -16.81 -12.30 1.32
C LEU A 60 -15.65 -12.63 0.40
N PHE A 61 -15.86 -12.55 -0.91
CA PHE A 61 -14.79 -12.77 -1.89
C PHE A 61 -13.65 -11.76 -1.71
N VAL A 62 -13.99 -10.47 -1.56
CA VAL A 62 -12.99 -9.41 -1.35
C VAL A 62 -12.24 -9.65 -0.05
N GLN A 63 -12.95 -9.95 1.04
CA GLN A 63 -12.33 -10.21 2.34
C GLN A 63 -11.36 -11.38 2.29
N GLU A 64 -11.75 -12.48 1.67
CA GLU A 64 -10.89 -13.66 1.54
C GLU A 64 -9.64 -13.35 0.73
N LYS A 65 -9.80 -12.63 -0.39
CA LYS A 65 -8.68 -12.25 -1.24
C LYS A 65 -7.69 -11.36 -0.49
N ILE A 66 -8.21 -10.37 0.22
CA ILE A 66 -7.38 -9.47 1.03
C ILE A 66 -6.64 -10.26 2.12
N GLN A 67 -7.32 -11.17 2.81
CA GLN A 67 -6.69 -11.99 3.84
C GLN A 67 -5.54 -12.83 3.28
N GLN A 68 -5.71 -13.40 2.09
CA GLN A 68 -4.65 -14.15 1.43
C GLN A 68 -3.43 -13.28 1.15
N LEU A 69 -3.66 -12.05 0.63
CA LEU A 69 -2.57 -11.13 0.34
C LEU A 69 -1.87 -10.67 1.62
N LEU A 70 -2.63 -10.36 2.66
CA LEU A 70 -2.07 -9.90 3.94
C LEU A 70 -1.27 -11.00 4.64
N SER A 71 -1.67 -12.26 4.49
CA SER A 71 -0.96 -13.37 5.14
C SER A 71 0.47 -13.53 4.64
N LEU A 72 0.77 -13.01 3.44
CA LEU A 72 2.09 -13.05 2.84
C LEU A 72 2.91 -11.78 3.14
N SER A 73 2.33 -10.82 3.85
CA SER A 73 2.97 -9.55 4.18
C SER A 73 3.54 -9.59 5.61
N LYS A 74 4.55 -8.77 5.84
CA LYS A 74 5.19 -8.66 7.17
C LYS A 74 4.55 -7.52 7.95
N ARG A 75 4.00 -7.84 9.13
CA ARG A 75 3.40 -6.83 10.01
C ARG A 75 4.47 -6.15 10.85
N ILE A 76 4.44 -4.83 10.87
CA ILE A 76 5.41 -4.00 11.59
C ILE A 76 4.66 -3.01 12.48
N SER A 77 5.15 -2.86 13.72
CA SER A 77 4.71 -1.79 14.61
C SER A 77 5.50 -0.53 14.27
N VAL A 78 4.79 0.56 14.00
CA VAL A 78 5.40 1.82 13.57
C VAL A 78 5.48 2.79 14.75
N SER A 79 6.70 3.17 15.13
CA SER A 79 6.94 4.18 16.16
C SER A 79 7.32 5.54 15.57
N THR A 80 7.82 5.53 14.34
CA THR A 80 8.20 6.75 13.61
C THR A 80 6.96 7.52 13.15
N ARG A 81 7.05 8.86 13.19
CA ARG A 81 5.95 9.71 12.74
C ARG A 81 6.44 10.73 11.72
N VAL A 82 5.80 10.77 10.57
CA VAL A 82 6.09 11.72 9.49
C VAL A 82 4.84 12.53 9.20
N VAL A 83 4.99 13.83 9.03
CA VAL A 83 3.90 14.74 8.66
C VAL A 83 4.36 15.49 7.41
N LEU A 84 3.94 15.04 6.25
CA LEU A 84 4.42 15.59 4.97
C LEU A 84 3.35 15.66 3.89
N SER A 85 2.41 14.71 3.84
CA SER A 85 1.39 14.67 2.80
C SER A 85 0.38 15.80 2.95
N ARG A 86 -0.17 16.28 1.82
CA ARG A 86 -1.25 17.26 1.82
C ARG A 86 -2.49 16.74 2.52
N ASP A 87 -2.72 15.43 2.44
CA ASP A 87 -3.77 14.76 3.19
C ASP A 87 -3.12 14.03 4.37
N ALA A 88 -3.39 14.50 5.59
CA ALA A 88 -2.82 13.92 6.80
C ALA A 88 -3.14 12.43 6.96
N LYS A 89 -4.22 11.95 6.33
CA LYS A 89 -4.60 10.55 6.37
C LYS A 89 -3.57 9.65 5.69
N ASP A 90 -2.76 10.21 4.78
CA ASP A 90 -1.75 9.46 4.03
C ASP A 90 -0.40 9.41 4.73
N ASP A 91 -0.20 10.20 5.77
CA ASP A 91 1.10 10.28 6.46
C ASP A 91 1.52 8.96 7.09
N HIS A 92 0.57 8.07 7.43
CA HIS A 92 0.92 6.78 8.01
C HIS A 92 1.69 5.89 7.02
N TYR A 93 1.45 6.04 5.71
CA TYR A 93 2.24 5.33 4.69
C TYR A 93 3.69 5.79 4.70
N LEU A 94 3.90 7.10 4.81
CA LEU A 94 5.25 7.67 4.86
C LEU A 94 5.97 7.25 6.13
N SER A 95 5.26 7.21 7.24
CA SER A 95 5.80 6.75 8.52
C SER A 95 6.25 5.29 8.44
N LEU A 96 5.45 4.44 7.83
CA LEU A 96 5.83 3.04 7.63
C LEU A 96 7.02 2.93 6.69
N CYS A 97 7.02 3.67 5.57
CA CYS A 97 8.14 3.67 4.63
C CYS A 97 9.45 4.06 5.31
N LYS A 98 9.41 5.04 6.19
CA LYS A 98 10.59 5.46 6.94
C LYS A 98 11.02 4.39 7.95
N GLU A 99 10.07 3.81 8.67
CA GLU A 99 10.33 2.80 9.70
C GLU A 99 11.06 1.58 9.13
N VAL A 100 10.59 1.06 8.00
CA VAL A 100 11.17 -0.14 7.39
C VAL A 100 12.24 0.16 6.35
N LYS A 101 12.47 1.43 6.04
CA LYS A 101 13.36 1.86 4.97
C LYS A 101 12.93 1.27 3.63
N ALA A 102 11.65 1.46 3.31
CA ALA A 102 11.07 0.93 2.08
C ALA A 102 11.73 1.54 0.85
N ASP A 103 11.82 0.74 -0.20
CA ASP A 103 12.32 1.18 -1.50
C ASP A 103 11.19 1.73 -2.37
N PHE A 104 9.99 1.17 -2.24
CA PHE A 104 8.83 1.56 -3.05
C PHE A 104 7.56 1.60 -2.23
N LEU A 105 6.71 2.58 -2.54
CA LEU A 105 5.32 2.62 -2.13
C LEU A 105 4.46 2.55 -3.39
N ILE A 106 3.68 1.48 -3.53
CA ILE A 106 2.78 1.31 -4.67
C ILE A 106 1.46 1.99 -4.32
N THR A 107 1.09 3.02 -5.06
CA THR A 107 -0.09 3.83 -4.78
C THR A 107 -0.66 4.42 -6.06
N GLY A 108 -1.95 4.73 -6.05
CA GLY A 108 -2.60 5.51 -7.09
C GLY A 108 -3.01 6.88 -6.60
N ASP A 109 -2.68 7.22 -5.35
CA ASP A 109 -3.06 8.49 -4.74
C ASP A 109 -2.21 9.63 -5.28
N LYS A 110 -2.86 10.63 -5.88
CA LYS A 110 -2.18 11.76 -6.50
C LYS A 110 -1.41 12.61 -5.50
N ASP A 111 -1.89 12.72 -4.25
CA ASP A 111 -1.20 13.48 -3.22
C ASP A 111 0.12 12.83 -2.83
N LEU A 112 0.13 11.50 -2.71
CA LEU A 112 1.37 10.76 -2.44
C LEU A 112 2.32 10.80 -3.65
N LEU A 113 1.79 10.59 -4.84
CA LEU A 113 2.60 10.61 -6.07
C LEU A 113 3.22 11.97 -6.36
N SER A 114 2.62 13.06 -5.87
CA SER A 114 3.09 14.42 -6.11
C SER A 114 4.18 14.88 -5.14
N ILE A 115 4.49 14.11 -4.10
CA ILE A 115 5.55 14.48 -3.16
C ILE A 115 6.90 14.38 -3.86
N SER A 116 7.70 15.44 -3.81
CA SER A 116 9.00 15.46 -4.47
C SER A 116 10.00 14.53 -3.76
N GLN A 117 10.93 13.96 -4.52
CA GLN A 117 12.00 13.14 -3.95
C GLN A 117 12.84 13.93 -2.96
N GLY A 118 13.02 15.25 -3.20
CA GLY A 118 13.74 16.13 -2.29
C GLY A 118 13.05 16.23 -0.93
N ASP A 119 11.73 16.42 -0.92
CA ASP A 119 10.95 16.50 0.32
C ASP A 119 10.98 15.17 1.08
N LEU A 120 10.89 14.05 0.38
CA LEU A 120 11.00 12.73 0.99
C LEU A 120 12.37 12.55 1.63
N LYS A 121 13.43 12.88 0.91
CA LYS A 121 14.81 12.76 1.38
C LYS A 121 15.07 13.61 2.61
N GLU A 122 14.56 14.84 2.63
CA GLU A 122 14.69 15.74 3.79
C GLU A 122 14.03 15.15 5.05
N ASN A 123 13.02 14.30 4.87
CA ASN A 123 12.34 13.62 5.98
C ASN A 123 12.90 12.23 6.25
N GLY A 124 14.03 11.88 5.65
CA GLY A 124 14.68 10.60 5.88
C GLY A 124 14.01 9.43 5.16
N ILE A 125 13.28 9.71 4.10
CA ILE A 125 12.55 8.70 3.33
C ILE A 125 13.22 8.54 1.96
N SER A 126 13.75 7.35 1.67
CA SER A 126 14.37 7.03 0.38
C SER A 126 13.41 6.30 -0.56
N CYS A 127 12.16 6.19 -0.17
CA CYS A 127 11.12 5.47 -0.89
C CYS A 127 10.69 6.21 -2.15
N ARG A 128 10.43 5.45 -3.23
CA ARG A 128 9.83 6.00 -4.46
C ARG A 128 8.35 5.66 -4.50
N MET A 129 7.52 6.66 -4.81
CA MET A 129 6.08 6.48 -5.01
C MET A 129 5.87 6.04 -6.44
N VAL A 130 5.23 4.89 -6.66
CA VAL A 130 4.98 4.35 -8.00
C VAL A 130 3.56 3.82 -8.10
N THR A 131 2.98 3.92 -9.30
CA THR A 131 1.69 3.30 -9.59
C THR A 131 1.89 1.79 -9.80
N PRO A 132 0.82 0.97 -9.75
CA PRO A 132 0.94 -0.45 -10.08
C PRO A 132 1.58 -0.69 -11.45
N VAL A 133 1.19 0.09 -12.47
CA VAL A 133 1.76 -0.04 -13.82
C VAL A 133 3.24 0.29 -13.84
N GLU A 134 3.63 1.40 -13.19
CA GLU A 134 5.04 1.78 -13.11
C GLU A 134 5.88 0.72 -12.40
N PHE A 135 5.33 0.13 -11.33
CA PHE A 135 6.01 -0.94 -10.62
C PHE A 135 6.28 -2.13 -11.53
N LEU A 136 5.26 -2.55 -12.28
CA LEU A 136 5.38 -3.69 -13.20
C LEU A 136 6.35 -3.43 -14.34
N GLU A 137 6.37 -2.20 -14.87
CA GLU A 137 7.21 -1.86 -16.02
C GLU A 137 8.68 -1.63 -15.65
N ASN A 138 8.94 -1.08 -14.48
CA ASN A 138 10.29 -0.57 -14.14
C ASN A 138 11.00 -1.35 -13.03
N ILE A 139 10.32 -2.23 -12.32
CA ILE A 139 10.85 -2.81 -11.07
C ILE A 139 10.72 -4.35 -11.05
N CYS A 140 10.73 -4.95 -12.13
CA CYS A 140 10.60 -6.41 -12.21
C CYS A 140 11.74 -7.15 -11.54
#